data_7450bc7bfecd060982ea9c41d62719d5
#
_entry.id   7450bc7bfecd060982ea9c41d62719d5
#
_cell.length_a   1.000
_cell.length_b   1.000
_cell.length_c   1.000
_cell.angle_alpha   90.00
_cell.angle_beta   90.00
_cell.angle_gamma   90.00
#
_symmetry.space_group_name_H-M   'P 1'
#
loop_
_entity.id
_entity.type
_entity.pdbx_description
1 polymer ?
#
loop_
_entity_poly.entity_id
_entity_poly.type
_entity_poly.pdbx_seq_one_letter_code
_entity_poly.pdbx_strand_id
1 'polypeptide(L)'
;MAKVLELKSFSSIDLEDPFFDSLKKDYEGFEKWFHKKGNEQAFVRYNEDNHLQGFLYLKDESDSVDDKITTPMTQKKRLKVGTFKIDAHSTRLGERFVKKIMDKGVYEGYEEAYVTIFSKQDGLISLLKKFGFKDYGTKGEELVLVKDFKNLTGDIIKDYPLIQPKGKRKYLLSIYPSYHTPLFSDSILKNEERKVDELVADVSYSNSIHKVYICFMPKTAALRKGDLLAIYRTNDGQGSARYRSVITSICQVEEVKTKEDFSSVEDYLNYCSKYSIFTKSDLLKWYKLDKLVVIKMTYNIALEKRVTRGMLLDEMGISPTLYWGFFQLTDSQFDYILKKGKVNENFIID
;
A
#
# COMPACT_ATOMS: atom_id res chain seq x y z
N MET A 1 -15.03 12.42 11.04
CA MET A 1 -14.24 12.33 9.78
C MET A 1 -13.09 11.37 9.99
N ALA A 2 -12.90 10.40 9.14
CA ALA A 2 -11.74 9.53 9.24
C ALA A 2 -10.46 10.35 8.99
N LYS A 3 -9.60 10.45 9.99
CA LYS A 3 -8.36 11.21 9.85
C LYS A 3 -7.36 10.40 9.01
N VAL A 4 -6.87 10.98 7.93
CA VAL A 4 -5.80 10.44 7.08
C VAL A 4 -4.49 10.45 7.88
N LEU A 5 -3.47 9.68 7.47
CA LEU A 5 -2.12 9.86 8.01
C LEU A 5 -1.62 11.25 7.63
N GLU A 6 -1.31 12.04 8.63
CA GLU A 6 -0.83 13.40 8.47
C GLU A 6 0.69 13.43 8.65
N LEU A 7 1.37 14.30 7.89
CA LEU A 7 2.77 14.62 8.10
C LEU A 7 2.86 15.91 8.93
N LYS A 8 3.41 15.82 10.13
CA LYS A 8 3.51 16.95 11.07
C LYS A 8 4.93 17.15 11.54
N SER A 9 5.30 18.41 11.80
CA SER A 9 6.56 18.72 12.49
C SER A 9 6.49 18.26 13.94
N PHE A 10 7.60 17.79 14.49
CA PHE A 10 7.67 17.37 15.89
C PHE A 10 7.21 18.48 16.84
N SER A 11 7.55 19.74 16.55
CA SER A 11 7.14 20.92 17.35
C SER A 11 5.62 21.13 17.40
N SER A 12 4.87 20.57 16.45
CA SER A 12 3.39 20.67 16.39
C SER A 12 2.66 19.45 16.99
N ILE A 13 3.40 18.48 17.51
CA ILE A 13 2.86 17.24 18.10
C ILE A 13 2.94 17.38 19.61
N ASP A 14 1.80 17.16 20.27
CA ASP A 14 1.73 17.20 21.74
C ASP A 14 2.47 16.00 22.34
N LEU A 15 3.61 16.27 22.99
CA LEU A 15 4.40 15.24 23.67
C LEU A 15 3.76 14.77 24.99
N GLU A 16 2.82 15.54 25.55
CA GLU A 16 2.10 15.15 26.76
C GLU A 16 0.93 14.21 26.51
N ASP A 17 0.63 13.90 25.24
CA ASP A 17 -0.34 12.86 24.91
C ASP A 17 0.10 11.52 25.55
N PRO A 18 -0.77 10.83 26.30
CA PRO A 18 -0.47 9.54 26.94
C PRO A 18 0.06 8.46 25.97
N PHE A 19 -0.15 8.67 24.69
CA PHE A 19 0.45 7.84 23.65
C PHE A 19 1.98 7.71 23.81
N PHE A 20 2.68 8.75 24.29
CA PHE A 20 4.14 8.73 24.42
C PHE A 20 4.65 8.15 25.74
N ASP A 21 3.81 7.86 26.73
CA ASP A 21 4.24 7.43 28.07
C ASP A 21 5.14 6.18 28.04
N SER A 22 4.78 5.19 27.23
CA SER A 22 5.63 4.00 27.12
C SER A 22 6.97 4.27 26.45
N LEU A 23 7.05 5.21 25.50
CA LEU A 23 8.31 5.60 24.86
C LEU A 23 9.18 6.40 25.84
N LYS A 24 8.58 7.30 26.64
CA LYS A 24 9.28 8.04 27.70
C LYS A 24 9.86 7.07 28.74
N LYS A 25 9.10 6.01 29.09
CA LYS A 25 9.54 4.97 30.02
C LYS A 25 10.64 4.07 29.46
N ASP A 26 10.51 3.67 28.20
CA ASP A 26 11.41 2.68 27.58
C ASP A 26 12.73 3.29 27.11
N TYR A 27 12.75 4.59 26.79
CA TYR A 27 13.91 5.30 26.24
C TYR A 27 14.30 6.49 27.12
N GLU A 28 15.36 6.32 27.91
CA GLU A 28 15.92 7.42 28.69
C GLU A 28 16.30 8.60 27.77
N GLY A 29 15.84 9.80 28.12
CA GLY A 29 16.09 11.02 27.35
C GLY A 29 15.21 11.18 26.11
N PHE A 30 14.13 10.40 25.95
CA PHE A 30 13.19 10.50 24.82
C PHE A 30 12.64 11.91 24.63
N GLU A 31 12.25 12.59 25.71
CA GLU A 31 11.72 13.97 25.64
C GLU A 31 12.75 14.97 25.09
N LYS A 32 13.99 14.92 25.59
CA LYS A 32 15.08 15.77 25.07
C LYS A 32 15.35 15.50 23.61
N TRP A 33 15.35 14.23 23.21
CA TRP A 33 15.51 13.82 21.83
C TRP A 33 14.36 14.35 20.96
N PHE A 34 13.10 14.22 21.43
CA PHE A 34 11.92 14.68 20.72
C PHE A 34 11.95 16.19 20.46
N HIS A 35 12.26 16.99 21.48
CA HIS A 35 12.38 18.45 21.35
C HIS A 35 13.52 18.86 20.39
N LYS A 36 14.64 18.13 20.41
CA LYS A 36 15.74 18.36 19.46
C LYS A 36 15.32 18.17 18.00
N LYS A 37 14.28 17.36 17.76
CA LYS A 37 13.72 17.08 16.44
C LYS A 37 12.65 18.07 15.96
N GLY A 38 12.45 19.17 16.64
CA GLY A 38 11.34 20.11 16.44
C GLY A 38 11.02 20.47 14.98
N ASN A 39 12.04 20.63 14.12
CA ASN A 39 11.89 20.96 12.70
C ASN A 39 11.73 19.73 11.79
N GLU A 40 11.95 18.53 12.30
CA GLU A 40 11.76 17.32 11.52
C GLU A 40 10.30 16.90 11.50
N GLN A 41 9.93 15.98 10.61
CA GLN A 41 8.55 15.59 10.38
C GLN A 41 8.33 14.12 10.69
N ALA A 42 7.16 13.80 11.23
CA ALA A 42 6.69 12.45 11.47
C ALA A 42 5.29 12.25 10.88
N PHE A 43 5.00 11.04 10.42
CA PHE A 43 3.64 10.63 10.09
C PHE A 43 2.89 10.32 11.38
N VAL A 44 1.71 10.93 11.53
CA VAL A 44 0.85 10.76 12.70
C VAL A 44 -0.57 10.37 12.31
N ARG A 45 -1.26 9.74 13.22
CA ARG A 45 -2.69 9.43 13.13
C ARG A 45 -3.36 9.77 14.44
N TYR A 46 -4.42 10.57 14.37
CA TYR A 46 -5.28 10.90 15.51
C TYR A 46 -6.61 10.17 15.41
N ASN A 47 -7.23 9.83 16.53
CA ASN A 47 -8.62 9.38 16.61
C ASN A 47 -9.59 10.57 16.49
N GLU A 48 -10.89 10.32 16.62
CA GLU A 48 -11.92 11.37 16.58
C GLU A 48 -11.82 12.36 17.72
N ASP A 49 -11.36 11.92 18.89
CA ASP A 49 -11.14 12.73 20.10
C ASP A 49 -9.80 13.49 20.07
N ASN A 50 -9.10 13.46 18.96
CA ASN A 50 -7.79 14.10 18.74
C ASN A 50 -6.63 13.53 19.59
N HIS A 51 -6.73 12.28 20.04
CA HIS A 51 -5.63 11.56 20.67
C HIS A 51 -4.82 10.78 19.62
N LEU A 52 -3.52 10.70 19.82
CA LEU A 52 -2.61 9.94 18.95
C LEU A 52 -2.95 8.44 18.97
N GLN A 53 -2.97 7.84 17.79
CA GLN A 53 -3.14 6.41 17.58
C GLN A 53 -1.94 5.77 16.88
N GLY A 54 -1.08 6.58 16.32
CA GLY A 54 0.12 6.10 15.63
C GLY A 54 1.09 7.21 15.32
N PHE A 55 2.38 6.85 15.36
CA PHE A 55 3.50 7.73 15.13
C PHE A 55 4.59 6.97 14.36
N LEU A 56 5.10 7.55 13.28
CA LEU A 56 6.20 7.02 12.48
C LEU A 56 7.16 8.14 12.11
N TYR A 57 8.39 8.03 12.57
CA TYR A 57 9.50 8.89 12.16
C TYR A 57 10.48 8.13 11.29
N LEU A 58 10.79 8.70 10.13
CA LEU A 58 11.73 8.14 9.16
C LEU A 58 12.92 9.09 8.98
N LYS A 59 14.13 8.55 9.01
CA LYS A 59 15.38 9.31 8.89
C LYS A 59 16.25 8.73 7.77
N ASP A 60 16.85 9.60 6.97
CA ASP A 60 17.95 9.20 6.08
C ASP A 60 19.22 8.96 6.93
N GLU A 61 19.80 7.80 6.78
CA GLU A 61 21.10 7.42 7.39
C GLU A 61 22.06 6.86 6.33
N SER A 62 22.06 7.44 5.13
CA SER A 62 22.93 7.02 4.03
C SER A 62 24.39 7.36 4.25
N ASP A 63 24.67 8.48 4.94
CA ASP A 63 26.04 9.00 5.16
C ASP A 63 26.71 8.49 6.44
N SER A 64 26.01 7.66 7.21
CA SER A 64 26.52 7.17 8.49
C SER A 64 26.18 5.71 8.70
N VAL A 65 27.03 5.01 9.45
CA VAL A 65 26.81 3.65 9.92
C VAL A 65 26.69 3.71 11.43
N ASP A 66 25.65 3.08 11.98
CA ASP A 66 25.50 2.95 13.44
C ASP A 66 26.49 1.87 13.95
N ASP A 67 27.62 2.32 14.50
CA ASP A 67 28.72 1.48 15.00
C ASP A 67 28.35 0.66 16.25
N LYS A 68 27.19 0.97 16.89
CA LYS A 68 26.67 0.23 18.04
C LYS A 68 25.88 -1.03 17.64
N ILE A 69 25.68 -1.26 16.36
CA ILE A 69 25.02 -2.47 15.87
C ILE A 69 26.02 -3.63 15.85
N THR A 70 25.70 -4.68 16.60
CA THR A 70 26.46 -5.93 16.61
C THR A 70 26.19 -6.70 15.32
N THR A 71 27.03 -6.97 14.47
CA THR A 71 27.05 -7.26 13.05
C THR A 71 27.19 -5.93 12.33
N PRO A 72 28.43 -5.51 12.05
CA PRO A 72 28.66 -4.20 11.43
C PRO A 72 27.89 -4.04 10.11
N MET A 73 27.20 -2.93 9.96
CA MET A 73 26.53 -2.58 8.73
C MET A 73 27.51 -1.94 7.76
N THR A 74 27.44 -2.30 6.48
CA THR A 74 28.18 -1.60 5.41
C THR A 74 27.48 -0.30 5.06
N GLN A 75 28.23 0.68 4.56
CA GLN A 75 27.64 1.92 4.08
C GLN A 75 26.76 1.66 2.85
N LYS A 76 25.50 2.12 2.92
CA LYS A 76 24.50 2.01 1.86
C LYS A 76 23.54 3.19 1.94
N LYS A 77 22.85 3.48 0.87
CA LYS A 77 21.71 4.40 0.92
C LYS A 77 20.58 3.78 1.76
N ARG A 78 20.43 4.23 2.99
CA ARG A 78 19.67 3.54 4.03
C ARG A 78 18.62 4.43 4.69
N LEU A 79 17.39 3.90 4.79
CA LEU A 79 16.28 4.50 5.51
C LEU A 79 16.18 3.91 6.92
N LYS A 80 16.29 4.74 7.95
CA LYS A 80 16.04 4.33 9.34
C LYS A 80 14.60 4.58 9.74
N VAL A 81 13.95 3.57 10.30
CA VAL A 81 12.73 3.72 11.07
C VAL A 81 13.15 4.16 12.48
N GLY A 82 13.15 5.48 12.71
CA GLY A 82 13.69 6.07 13.94
C GLY A 82 12.77 5.90 15.15
N THR A 83 11.46 5.96 14.92
CA THR A 83 10.43 5.65 15.93
C THR A 83 9.18 5.16 15.23
N PHE A 84 8.63 4.06 15.69
CA PHE A 84 7.38 3.51 15.18
C PHE A 84 6.54 2.96 16.34
N LYS A 85 5.42 3.61 16.61
CA LYS A 85 4.47 3.17 17.63
C LYS A 85 3.04 3.25 17.13
N ILE A 86 2.22 2.27 17.53
CA ILE A 86 0.79 2.17 17.22
C ILE A 86 0.07 1.72 18.46
N ASP A 87 -1.02 2.43 18.78
CA ASP A 87 -1.88 2.15 19.93
C ASP A 87 -3.30 1.71 19.54
N ALA A 88 -3.52 1.51 18.25
CA ALA A 88 -4.82 1.13 17.72
C ALA A 88 -4.95 -0.39 17.62
N HIS A 89 -5.65 -0.98 18.57
CA HIS A 89 -5.98 -2.41 18.55
C HIS A 89 -7.03 -2.73 17.48
N SER A 90 -6.90 -3.89 16.81
CA SER A 90 -7.84 -4.41 15.82
C SER A 90 -8.03 -3.55 14.56
N THR A 91 -7.19 -2.54 14.34
CA THR A 91 -7.17 -1.73 13.12
C THR A 91 -6.02 -2.17 12.20
N ARG A 92 -6.05 -1.69 10.95
CA ARG A 92 -4.95 -1.94 9.99
C ARG A 92 -3.99 -0.76 9.90
N LEU A 93 -4.00 0.06 10.92
CA LEU A 93 -3.15 1.23 11.01
C LEU A 93 -1.67 0.87 10.82
N GLY A 94 -1.24 -0.27 11.39
CA GLY A 94 0.11 -0.78 11.22
C GLY A 94 0.52 -0.99 9.76
N GLU A 95 -0.33 -1.63 8.96
CA GLU A 95 -0.06 -1.85 7.53
C GLU A 95 0.03 -0.53 6.75
N ARG A 96 -0.74 0.49 7.13
CA ARG A 96 -0.70 1.83 6.52
C ARG A 96 0.62 2.54 6.79
N PHE A 97 1.15 2.43 8.00
CA PHE A 97 2.47 2.96 8.33
C PHE A 97 3.60 2.18 7.63
N VAL A 98 3.51 0.85 7.61
CA VAL A 98 4.46 0.01 6.85
C VAL A 98 4.44 0.42 5.37
N LYS A 99 3.26 0.68 4.79
CA LYS A 99 3.17 1.21 3.42
C LYS A 99 3.97 2.50 3.26
N LYS A 100 3.93 3.43 4.21
CA LYS A 100 4.73 4.67 4.14
C LYS A 100 6.23 4.41 4.19
N ILE A 101 6.68 3.44 4.99
CA ILE A 101 8.10 3.01 5.02
C ILE A 101 8.51 2.48 3.65
N MET A 102 7.70 1.57 3.08
CA MET A 102 7.99 0.93 1.80
C MET A 102 7.96 1.93 0.63
N ASP A 103 6.89 2.73 0.56
CA ASP A 103 6.72 3.72 -0.52
C ASP A 103 7.89 4.73 -0.52
N LYS A 104 8.25 5.29 0.65
CA LYS A 104 9.39 6.20 0.77
C LYS A 104 10.71 5.49 0.43
N GLY A 105 10.91 4.29 0.97
CA GLY A 105 12.12 3.50 0.73
C GLY A 105 12.39 3.29 -0.75
N VAL A 106 11.39 2.82 -1.48
CA VAL A 106 11.51 2.54 -2.92
C VAL A 106 11.48 3.82 -3.75
N TYR A 107 10.56 4.75 -3.50
CA TYR A 107 10.42 5.97 -4.30
C TYR A 107 11.70 6.82 -4.29
N GLU A 108 12.35 6.95 -3.14
CA GLU A 108 13.60 7.72 -2.99
C GLU A 108 14.85 6.88 -3.30
N GLY A 109 14.70 5.60 -3.68
CA GLY A 109 15.76 4.73 -4.14
C GLY A 109 16.72 4.28 -3.05
N TYR A 110 16.23 4.12 -1.81
CA TYR A 110 17.02 3.47 -0.76
C TYR A 110 17.30 2.01 -1.11
N GLU A 111 18.46 1.51 -0.72
CA GLU A 111 18.83 0.11 -0.90
C GLU A 111 18.19 -0.77 0.16
N GLU A 112 18.08 -0.23 1.38
CA GLU A 112 17.48 -0.95 2.50
C GLU A 112 16.82 0.00 3.50
N ALA A 113 15.88 -0.53 4.29
CA ALA A 113 15.40 0.11 5.51
C ALA A 113 15.75 -0.74 6.72
N TYR A 114 15.97 -0.10 7.87
CA TYR A 114 16.17 -0.81 9.11
C TYR A 114 15.44 -0.18 10.30
N VAL A 115 15.22 -0.99 11.32
CA VAL A 115 14.62 -0.58 12.58
C VAL A 115 15.36 -1.24 13.73
N THR A 116 15.53 -0.51 14.84
CA THR A 116 15.90 -1.09 16.13
C THR A 116 14.64 -1.18 16.99
N ILE A 117 14.41 -2.32 17.65
CA ILE A 117 13.16 -2.62 18.32
C ILE A 117 13.38 -3.59 19.50
N PHE A 118 12.76 -3.30 20.65
CA PHE A 118 12.80 -4.23 21.79
C PHE A 118 12.03 -5.51 21.47
N SER A 119 12.58 -6.65 21.90
CA SER A 119 11.98 -7.98 21.69
C SER A 119 10.56 -8.10 22.22
N LYS A 120 10.19 -7.35 23.27
CA LYS A 120 8.83 -7.30 23.83
C LYS A 120 7.75 -6.75 22.86
N GLN A 121 8.14 -6.13 21.74
CA GLN A 121 7.24 -5.57 20.73
C GLN A 121 6.83 -6.62 19.67
N ASP A 122 6.43 -7.81 20.09
CA ASP A 122 6.16 -8.97 19.22
C ASP A 122 5.18 -8.67 18.08
N GLY A 123 4.13 -7.89 18.35
CA GLY A 123 3.14 -7.53 17.33
C GLY A 123 3.73 -6.70 16.19
N LEU A 124 4.59 -5.72 16.52
CA LEU A 124 5.25 -4.88 15.53
C LEU A 124 6.34 -5.66 14.79
N ILE A 125 7.11 -6.50 15.48
CA ILE A 125 8.11 -7.39 14.88
C ILE A 125 7.44 -8.32 13.87
N SER A 126 6.35 -8.97 14.25
CA SER A 126 5.59 -9.86 13.37
C SER A 126 5.04 -9.12 12.13
N LEU A 127 4.54 -7.89 12.32
CA LEU A 127 4.08 -7.05 11.22
C LEU A 127 5.22 -6.71 10.25
N LEU A 128 6.37 -6.27 10.75
CA LEU A 128 7.53 -5.94 9.93
C LEU A 128 8.06 -7.17 9.18
N LYS A 129 8.18 -8.32 9.85
CA LYS A 129 8.61 -9.59 9.23
C LYS A 129 7.64 -10.07 8.15
N LYS A 130 6.34 -9.87 8.33
CA LYS A 130 5.32 -10.15 7.28
C LYS A 130 5.66 -9.41 5.98
N PHE A 131 6.15 -8.17 6.07
CA PHE A 131 6.51 -7.35 4.91
C PHE A 131 8.00 -7.40 4.55
N GLY A 132 8.70 -8.47 4.95
CA GLY A 132 10.03 -8.82 4.46
C GLY A 132 11.21 -8.23 5.24
N PHE A 133 10.97 -7.62 6.41
CA PHE A 133 12.07 -7.36 7.32
C PHE A 133 12.62 -8.68 7.87
N LYS A 134 13.93 -8.78 8.01
CA LYS A 134 14.64 -9.96 8.51
C LYS A 134 15.52 -9.58 9.69
N ASP A 135 15.72 -10.53 10.60
CA ASP A 135 16.71 -10.36 11.67
C ASP A 135 18.08 -10.13 11.06
N TYR A 136 18.79 -9.12 11.59
CA TYR A 136 20.13 -8.75 11.14
C TYR A 136 21.16 -8.83 12.26
N GLY A 137 20.85 -8.31 13.43
CA GLY A 137 21.72 -8.26 14.58
C GLY A 137 21.05 -7.62 15.78
N THR A 138 21.84 -7.02 16.66
CA THR A 138 21.37 -6.35 17.87
C THR A 138 22.04 -4.99 18.06
N LYS A 139 21.37 -4.11 18.81
CA LYS A 139 21.91 -2.84 19.28
C LYS A 139 21.57 -2.71 20.77
N GLY A 140 22.54 -3.04 21.64
CA GLY A 140 22.25 -3.23 23.06
C GLY A 140 21.17 -4.32 23.24
N GLU A 141 20.06 -3.97 23.89
CA GLU A 141 18.93 -4.88 24.11
C GLU A 141 17.91 -4.90 22.96
N GLU A 142 18.08 -4.07 21.94
CA GLU A 142 17.17 -4.01 20.79
C GLU A 142 17.61 -4.99 19.70
N LEU A 143 16.63 -5.63 19.06
CA LEU A 143 16.82 -6.36 17.80
C LEU A 143 16.98 -5.36 16.67
N VAL A 144 17.80 -5.69 15.69
CA VAL A 144 17.92 -4.95 14.42
C VAL A 144 17.26 -5.77 13.32
N LEU A 145 16.24 -5.20 12.70
CA LEU A 145 15.57 -5.80 11.55
C LEU A 145 15.87 -4.97 10.30
N VAL A 146 16.17 -5.64 9.18
CA VAL A 146 16.50 -5.01 7.90
C VAL A 146 15.57 -5.50 6.80
N LYS A 147 15.10 -4.57 5.97
CA LYS A 147 14.36 -4.81 4.72
C LYS A 147 15.22 -4.39 3.54
N ASP A 148 15.52 -5.32 2.66
CA ASP A 148 16.20 -5.09 1.39
C ASP A 148 15.19 -4.64 0.32
N PHE A 149 15.51 -3.59 -0.45
CA PHE A 149 14.70 -3.06 -1.55
C PHE A 149 15.27 -3.38 -2.95
N LYS A 150 16.36 -4.15 -3.02
CA LYS A 150 17.01 -4.46 -4.31
C LYS A 150 16.85 -5.91 -4.71
N ASN A 151 16.65 -6.80 -3.74
CA ASN A 151 16.60 -8.23 -3.99
C ASN A 151 15.22 -8.80 -3.67
N LEU A 152 14.62 -9.49 -4.65
CA LEU A 152 13.34 -10.18 -4.47
C LEU A 152 13.52 -11.49 -3.72
N THR A 153 12.55 -11.82 -2.89
CA THR A 153 12.45 -13.11 -2.19
C THR A 153 11.58 -14.13 -2.94
N GLY A 154 10.79 -13.66 -3.93
CA GLY A 154 9.77 -14.43 -4.62
C GLY A 154 8.42 -14.47 -3.88
N ASP A 155 8.32 -13.85 -2.71
CA ASP A 155 7.07 -13.70 -1.96
C ASP A 155 6.48 -12.30 -2.18
N ILE A 156 5.30 -12.23 -2.80
CA ILE A 156 4.63 -10.98 -3.18
C ILE A 156 4.49 -9.99 -2.00
N ILE A 157 4.24 -10.49 -0.80
CA ILE A 157 4.03 -9.65 0.38
C ILE A 157 5.37 -9.17 0.93
N LYS A 158 6.37 -10.07 0.99
CA LYS A 158 7.69 -9.70 1.45
C LYS A 158 8.42 -8.79 0.46
N ASP A 159 8.11 -8.90 -0.83
CA ASP A 159 8.71 -8.10 -1.89
C ASP A 159 7.98 -6.78 -2.14
N TYR A 160 6.79 -6.60 -1.53
CA TYR A 160 6.05 -5.34 -1.64
C TYR A 160 6.92 -4.11 -1.35
N PRO A 161 6.83 -3.02 -2.12
CA PRO A 161 5.94 -2.77 -3.25
C PRO A 161 6.56 -3.11 -4.62
N LEU A 162 7.69 -3.77 -4.67
CA LEU A 162 8.41 -4.11 -5.89
C LEU A 162 7.61 -5.05 -6.77
N ILE A 163 7.77 -4.89 -8.09
CA ILE A 163 7.22 -5.79 -9.09
C ILE A 163 8.32 -6.27 -10.04
N GLN A 164 8.15 -7.49 -10.54
CA GLN A 164 8.98 -8.05 -11.62
C GLN A 164 8.07 -8.35 -12.82
N PRO A 165 8.00 -7.47 -13.85
CA PRO A 165 7.12 -7.67 -14.98
C PRO A 165 7.53 -8.82 -15.91
N LYS A 166 8.82 -9.11 -15.99
CA LYS A 166 9.38 -10.13 -16.89
C LYS A 166 8.82 -11.51 -16.59
N GLY A 167 8.26 -12.17 -17.60
CA GLY A 167 7.70 -13.52 -17.48
C GLY A 167 6.35 -13.60 -16.74
N LYS A 168 5.77 -12.48 -16.29
CA LYS A 168 4.44 -12.45 -15.68
C LYS A 168 3.36 -12.14 -16.69
N ARG A 169 2.16 -12.69 -16.48
CA ARG A 169 0.98 -12.29 -17.26
C ARG A 169 0.51 -10.92 -16.78
N LYS A 170 0.04 -10.11 -17.69
CA LYS A 170 -0.40 -8.74 -17.47
C LYS A 170 -1.81 -8.56 -17.98
N TYR A 171 -2.66 -7.89 -17.22
CA TYR A 171 -4.05 -7.68 -17.57
C TYR A 171 -4.49 -6.24 -17.29
N LEU A 172 -5.44 -5.76 -18.08
CA LEU A 172 -6.23 -4.60 -17.72
C LEU A 172 -7.45 -5.09 -16.95
N LEU A 173 -7.71 -4.49 -15.78
CA LEU A 173 -8.89 -4.74 -14.96
C LEU A 173 -9.66 -3.45 -14.76
N SER A 174 -10.92 -3.42 -15.24
CA SER A 174 -11.76 -2.25 -15.09
C SER A 174 -12.48 -2.22 -13.75
N ILE A 175 -12.57 -1.02 -13.19
CA ILE A 175 -13.27 -0.75 -11.95
C ILE A 175 -14.12 0.53 -12.14
N TYR A 176 -15.39 0.48 -11.72
CA TYR A 176 -16.25 1.66 -11.77
C TYR A 176 -15.76 2.77 -10.83
N PRO A 177 -15.95 4.05 -11.19
CA PRO A 177 -15.48 5.18 -10.38
C PRO A 177 -15.93 5.13 -8.92
N SER A 178 -17.18 4.75 -8.66
CA SER A 178 -17.75 4.61 -7.31
C SER A 178 -17.02 3.60 -6.41
N TYR A 179 -16.39 2.59 -7.00
CA TYR A 179 -15.58 1.59 -6.27
C TYR A 179 -14.09 1.89 -6.34
N HIS A 180 -13.63 2.51 -7.43
CA HIS A 180 -12.22 2.82 -7.64
C HIS A 180 -11.70 3.82 -6.60
N THR A 181 -12.38 4.96 -6.48
CA THR A 181 -11.92 6.07 -5.64
C THR A 181 -11.77 5.68 -4.15
N PRO A 182 -12.74 5.00 -3.52
CA PRO A 182 -12.55 4.51 -2.15
C PRO A 182 -11.49 3.40 -2.03
N LEU A 183 -11.34 2.54 -3.06
CA LEU A 183 -10.39 1.41 -3.00
C LEU A 183 -8.94 1.83 -3.23
N PHE A 184 -8.71 2.87 -4.04
CA PHE A 184 -7.37 3.33 -4.47
C PHE A 184 -7.17 4.82 -4.14
N SER A 185 -7.14 5.17 -2.87
CA SER A 185 -7.07 6.54 -2.37
C SER A 185 -5.85 7.35 -2.84
N ASP A 186 -4.69 6.71 -3.04
CA ASP A 186 -3.50 7.38 -3.58
C ASP A 186 -3.61 7.64 -5.10
N SER A 187 -4.65 7.13 -5.75
CA SER A 187 -4.89 7.25 -7.20
C SER A 187 -6.13 8.07 -7.54
N ILE A 188 -6.58 8.91 -6.64
CA ILE A 188 -7.72 9.82 -6.83
C ILE A 188 -7.43 10.82 -7.96
N LEU A 189 -8.45 11.14 -8.76
CA LEU A 189 -8.32 12.11 -9.83
C LEU A 189 -8.53 13.53 -9.28
N LYS A 190 -7.80 14.52 -9.84
CA LYS A 190 -7.91 15.94 -9.43
C LYS A 190 -9.33 16.49 -9.45
N ASN A 191 -10.18 16.01 -10.35
CA ASN A 191 -11.59 16.42 -10.42
C ASN A 191 -12.48 15.78 -9.34
N GLU A 192 -11.96 14.82 -8.58
CA GLU A 192 -12.65 14.16 -7.46
C GLU A 192 -12.18 14.69 -6.10
N GLU A 193 -11.09 15.42 -6.03
CA GLU A 193 -10.49 15.92 -4.77
C GLU A 193 -11.48 16.69 -3.88
N ARG A 194 -12.45 17.39 -4.49
CA ARG A 194 -13.49 18.14 -3.75
C ARG A 194 -14.55 17.25 -3.08
N LYS A 195 -14.64 15.97 -3.44
CA LYS A 195 -15.59 14.99 -2.89
C LYS A 195 -14.90 13.94 -2.01
N VAL A 196 -13.59 14.05 -1.85
CA VAL A 196 -12.78 13.05 -1.14
C VAL A 196 -13.22 12.92 0.31
N ASP A 197 -13.53 14.04 0.98
CA ASP A 197 -13.94 14.05 2.38
C ASP A 197 -15.27 13.30 2.61
N GLU A 198 -16.17 13.30 1.63
CA GLU A 198 -17.43 12.56 1.67
C GLU A 198 -17.26 11.08 1.26
N LEU A 199 -16.37 10.81 0.29
CA LEU A 199 -16.15 9.46 -0.26
C LEU A 199 -15.16 8.64 0.55
N VAL A 200 -14.25 9.30 1.27
CA VAL A 200 -13.20 8.69 2.10
C VAL A 200 -13.58 8.69 3.59
N ALA A 201 -14.87 8.92 3.91
CA ALA A 201 -15.37 8.82 5.28
C ALA A 201 -15.03 7.43 5.83
N ASP A 202 -14.15 7.40 6.82
CA ASP A 202 -13.74 6.25 7.63
C ASP A 202 -13.27 5.00 6.85
N VAL A 203 -12.35 5.17 5.93
CA VAL A 203 -11.85 4.02 5.17
C VAL A 203 -10.48 3.56 5.70
N SER A 204 -10.50 2.88 6.84
CA SER A 204 -9.33 2.16 7.35
C SER A 204 -8.75 1.16 6.33
N TYR A 205 -9.53 0.81 5.32
CA TYR A 205 -9.21 -0.16 4.28
C TYR A 205 -8.64 0.46 2.99
N SER A 206 -8.90 1.73 2.70
CA SER A 206 -8.52 2.34 1.42
C SER A 206 -7.00 2.52 1.26
N ASN A 207 -6.29 2.80 2.33
CA ASN A 207 -4.83 3.01 2.34
C ASN A 207 -4.04 1.76 2.73
N SER A 208 -4.67 0.56 2.75
CA SER A 208 -3.98 -0.68 3.03
C SER A 208 -3.19 -1.18 1.81
N ILE A 209 -2.18 -1.99 2.08
CA ILE A 209 -1.38 -2.67 1.06
C ILE A 209 -2.26 -3.64 0.26
N HIS A 210 -3.08 -4.41 0.97
CA HIS A 210 -3.99 -5.38 0.37
C HIS A 210 -5.30 -4.74 -0.07
N LYS A 211 -5.83 -5.20 -1.19
CA LYS A 211 -7.15 -4.83 -1.73
C LYS A 211 -7.93 -6.08 -2.06
N VAL A 212 -9.22 -6.08 -1.76
CA VAL A 212 -10.16 -7.08 -2.23
C VAL A 212 -11.18 -6.41 -3.14
N TYR A 213 -11.23 -6.86 -4.37
CA TYR A 213 -12.20 -6.43 -5.38
C TYR A 213 -13.11 -7.60 -5.76
N ILE A 214 -14.39 -7.30 -5.94
CA ILE A 214 -15.41 -8.29 -6.29
C ILE A 214 -15.99 -7.91 -7.65
N CYS A 215 -16.06 -8.87 -8.54
CA CYS A 215 -16.62 -8.66 -9.87
C CYS A 215 -17.41 -9.89 -10.35
N PHE A 216 -18.14 -9.69 -11.45
CA PHE A 216 -18.97 -10.71 -12.11
C PHE A 216 -18.47 -10.94 -13.54
N MET A 217 -17.16 -10.89 -13.73
CA MET A 217 -16.48 -11.12 -15.00
C MET A 217 -15.82 -12.50 -14.98
N PRO A 218 -16.44 -13.57 -15.53
CA PRO A 218 -15.94 -14.95 -15.38
C PRO A 218 -14.50 -15.17 -15.85
N LYS A 219 -14.06 -14.39 -16.85
CA LYS A 219 -12.68 -14.48 -17.36
C LYS A 219 -11.62 -14.11 -16.29
N THR A 220 -12.00 -13.34 -15.27
CA THR A 220 -11.06 -12.97 -14.19
C THR A 220 -10.72 -14.14 -13.27
N ALA A 221 -11.52 -15.23 -13.26
CA ALA A 221 -11.21 -16.46 -12.54
C ALA A 221 -9.94 -17.17 -13.07
N ALA A 222 -9.49 -16.84 -14.28
CA ALA A 222 -8.24 -17.36 -14.86
C ALA A 222 -6.97 -16.66 -14.36
N LEU A 223 -7.10 -15.59 -13.57
CA LEU A 223 -5.96 -14.91 -12.93
C LEU A 223 -5.25 -15.86 -11.95
N ARG A 224 -3.96 -15.67 -11.80
CA ARG A 224 -3.12 -16.49 -10.90
C ARG A 224 -2.29 -15.58 -10.00
N LYS A 225 -1.88 -16.10 -8.86
CA LYS A 225 -0.91 -15.43 -7.98
C LYS A 225 0.31 -14.95 -8.78
N GLY A 226 0.64 -13.68 -8.63
CA GLY A 226 1.76 -13.04 -9.31
C GLY A 226 1.42 -12.33 -10.62
N ASP A 227 0.22 -12.52 -11.19
CA ASP A 227 -0.22 -11.74 -12.36
C ASP A 227 -0.26 -10.25 -12.02
N LEU A 228 0.05 -9.41 -13.00
CA LEU A 228 0.03 -7.96 -12.86
C LEU A 228 -1.25 -7.37 -13.45
N LEU A 229 -1.83 -6.41 -12.73
CA LEU A 229 -3.07 -5.75 -13.10
C LEU A 229 -2.83 -4.26 -13.29
N ALA A 230 -3.09 -3.76 -14.50
CA ALA A 230 -3.26 -2.34 -14.76
C ALA A 230 -4.71 -1.96 -14.43
N ILE A 231 -4.90 -1.22 -13.34
CA ILE A 231 -6.23 -0.83 -12.84
C ILE A 231 -6.78 0.29 -13.70
N TYR A 232 -7.88 -0.01 -14.39
CA TYR A 232 -8.54 0.90 -15.32
C TYR A 232 -9.83 1.41 -14.72
N ARG A 233 -9.81 2.68 -14.32
CA ARG A 233 -11.02 3.39 -13.87
C ARG A 233 -11.87 3.73 -15.09
N THR A 234 -13.09 3.24 -15.12
CA THR A 234 -14.01 3.48 -16.22
C THR A 234 -14.51 4.93 -16.24
N ASN A 235 -15.23 5.31 -17.30
CA ASN A 235 -15.85 6.61 -17.44
C ASN A 235 -16.86 6.87 -16.31
N ASP A 236 -16.89 8.11 -15.83
CA ASP A 236 -17.85 8.61 -14.82
C ASP A 236 -19.16 9.18 -15.43
N GLY A 237 -19.35 9.05 -16.74
CA GLY A 237 -20.54 9.55 -17.43
C GLY A 237 -20.52 11.05 -17.76
N GLN A 238 -19.50 11.80 -17.33
CA GLN A 238 -19.42 13.26 -17.50
C GLN A 238 -18.65 13.68 -18.76
N GLY A 239 -18.59 12.83 -19.79
CA GLY A 239 -17.92 13.10 -21.03
C GLY A 239 -17.42 11.86 -21.76
N SER A 240 -16.56 12.05 -22.78
CA SER A 240 -16.07 10.94 -23.58
C SER A 240 -15.17 9.97 -22.77
N ALA A 241 -15.48 8.69 -22.87
CA ALA A 241 -14.66 7.62 -22.30
C ALA A 241 -13.18 7.66 -22.76
N ARG A 242 -12.93 8.21 -23.96
CA ARG A 242 -11.60 8.37 -24.53
C ARG A 242 -10.65 9.13 -23.61
N TYR A 243 -11.15 10.15 -22.87
CA TYR A 243 -10.37 11.01 -21.99
C TYR A 243 -10.61 10.78 -20.52
N ARG A 244 -11.79 10.27 -20.16
CA ARG A 244 -12.21 10.13 -18.76
C ARG A 244 -12.04 8.72 -18.21
N SER A 245 -11.80 7.72 -19.07
CA SER A 245 -11.38 6.40 -18.63
C SER A 245 -9.87 6.32 -18.64
N VAL A 246 -9.26 5.92 -17.51
CA VAL A 246 -7.81 6.04 -17.31
C VAL A 246 -7.25 4.85 -16.53
N ILE A 247 -6.01 4.47 -16.84
CA ILE A 247 -5.22 3.60 -15.95
C ILE A 247 -4.62 4.48 -14.86
N THR A 248 -4.73 4.01 -13.63
CA THR A 248 -4.39 4.76 -12.42
C THR A 248 -3.33 4.10 -11.56
N SER A 249 -3.23 2.78 -11.62
CA SER A 249 -2.44 1.99 -10.68
C SER A 249 -1.98 0.68 -11.27
N ILE A 250 -0.92 0.13 -10.68
CA ILE A 250 -0.49 -1.26 -10.90
C ILE A 250 -0.65 -2.03 -9.61
N CYS A 251 -1.28 -3.20 -9.72
CA CYS A 251 -1.47 -4.15 -8.62
C CYS A 251 -0.89 -5.51 -9.00
N GLN A 252 -0.60 -6.33 -7.99
CA GLN A 252 -0.20 -7.73 -8.20
C GLN A 252 -1.19 -8.67 -7.52
N VAL A 253 -1.64 -9.70 -8.22
CA VAL A 253 -2.62 -10.67 -7.72
C VAL A 253 -2.00 -11.53 -6.61
N GLU A 254 -2.63 -11.54 -5.43
CA GLU A 254 -2.29 -12.44 -4.33
C GLU A 254 -3.05 -13.76 -4.44
N GLU A 255 -4.35 -13.65 -4.64
CA GLU A 255 -5.26 -14.79 -4.68
C GLU A 255 -6.53 -14.45 -5.46
N VAL A 256 -7.11 -15.45 -6.09
CA VAL A 256 -8.42 -15.34 -6.74
C VAL A 256 -9.30 -16.46 -6.21
N LYS A 257 -10.52 -16.12 -5.86
CA LYS A 257 -11.54 -17.08 -5.42
C LYS A 257 -12.83 -16.89 -6.20
N THR A 258 -13.49 -17.98 -6.51
CA THR A 258 -14.86 -18.01 -7.00
C THR A 258 -15.82 -18.28 -5.83
N LYS A 259 -17.12 -18.27 -6.10
CA LYS A 259 -18.12 -18.57 -5.06
C LYS A 259 -17.94 -19.97 -4.46
N GLU A 260 -17.52 -20.92 -5.28
CA GLU A 260 -17.32 -22.33 -4.93
C GLU A 260 -16.12 -22.55 -3.99
N ASP A 261 -15.20 -21.59 -3.93
CA ASP A 261 -14.02 -21.65 -3.06
C ASP A 261 -14.31 -21.23 -1.61
N PHE A 262 -15.55 -20.84 -1.31
CA PHE A 262 -15.98 -20.48 0.04
C PHE A 262 -16.86 -21.57 0.64
N SER A 263 -16.49 -22.02 1.85
CA SER A 263 -17.21 -23.07 2.57
C SER A 263 -18.59 -22.61 3.08
N SER A 264 -18.75 -21.31 3.29
CA SER A 264 -19.99 -20.69 3.79
C SER A 264 -20.08 -19.21 3.46
N VAL A 265 -21.25 -18.62 3.67
CA VAL A 265 -21.46 -17.16 3.59
C VAL A 265 -20.56 -16.43 4.60
N GLU A 266 -20.41 -16.98 5.81
CA GLU A 266 -19.56 -16.42 6.85
C GLU A 266 -18.09 -16.40 6.43
N ASP A 267 -17.59 -17.48 5.82
CA ASP A 267 -16.24 -17.56 5.29
C ASP A 267 -16.00 -16.48 4.23
N TYR A 268 -16.93 -16.34 3.27
CA TYR A 268 -16.90 -15.28 2.26
C TYR A 268 -16.90 -13.88 2.90
N LEU A 269 -17.80 -13.62 3.86
CA LEU A 269 -17.89 -12.33 4.53
C LEU A 269 -16.59 -12.00 5.29
N ASN A 270 -16.05 -12.96 6.03
CA ASN A 270 -14.82 -12.81 6.78
C ASN A 270 -13.61 -12.55 5.87
N TYR A 271 -13.58 -13.21 4.72
CA TYR A 271 -12.53 -12.97 3.72
C TYR A 271 -12.62 -11.58 3.10
N CYS A 272 -13.82 -11.20 2.62
CA CYS A 272 -14.01 -9.95 1.88
C CYS A 272 -13.97 -8.72 2.77
N SER A 273 -14.59 -8.74 3.97
CA SER A 273 -14.69 -7.57 4.85
C SER A 273 -13.34 -6.99 5.28
N LYS A 274 -12.30 -7.82 5.24
CA LYS A 274 -10.96 -7.41 5.72
C LYS A 274 -10.29 -6.33 4.86
N TYR A 275 -10.48 -6.31 3.54
CA TYR A 275 -9.72 -5.47 2.60
C TYR A 275 -10.59 -4.91 1.46
N SER A 276 -11.90 -4.94 1.62
CA SER A 276 -12.84 -4.35 0.68
C SER A 276 -13.52 -3.12 1.26
N ILE A 277 -14.06 -2.31 0.37
CA ILE A 277 -14.86 -1.12 0.69
C ILE A 277 -16.35 -1.43 0.79
N PHE A 278 -16.74 -2.68 0.53
CA PHE A 278 -18.14 -3.08 0.38
C PHE A 278 -18.80 -3.30 1.73
N THR A 279 -20.05 -2.85 1.83
CA THR A 279 -20.84 -3.08 3.04
C THR A 279 -21.22 -4.55 3.19
N LYS A 280 -21.51 -4.99 4.41
CA LYS A 280 -22.03 -6.35 4.65
C LYS A 280 -23.28 -6.64 3.82
N SER A 281 -24.15 -5.63 3.63
CA SER A 281 -25.36 -5.74 2.80
C SER A 281 -25.02 -6.00 1.33
N ASP A 282 -24.02 -5.27 0.77
CA ASP A 282 -23.59 -5.49 -0.61
C ASP A 282 -23.00 -6.90 -0.78
N LEU A 283 -22.13 -7.31 0.14
CA LEU A 283 -21.51 -8.62 0.13
C LEU A 283 -22.56 -9.75 0.16
N LEU A 284 -23.55 -9.66 1.05
CA LEU A 284 -24.64 -10.63 1.12
C LEU A 284 -25.49 -10.68 -0.15
N LYS A 285 -25.77 -9.51 -0.75
CA LYS A 285 -26.50 -9.42 -2.02
C LYS A 285 -25.72 -10.11 -3.14
N TRP A 286 -24.43 -9.86 -3.23
CA TRP A 286 -23.57 -10.40 -4.31
C TRP A 286 -23.27 -11.87 -4.18
N TYR A 287 -23.18 -12.40 -2.95
CA TYR A 287 -23.00 -13.83 -2.74
C TYR A 287 -24.12 -14.68 -3.33
N LYS A 288 -25.33 -14.12 -3.49
CA LYS A 288 -26.48 -14.81 -4.13
C LYS A 288 -26.35 -14.89 -5.65
N LEU A 289 -25.49 -14.07 -6.24
CA LEU A 289 -25.34 -14.01 -7.70
C LEU A 289 -24.36 -15.10 -8.17
N ASP A 290 -24.63 -15.60 -9.38
CA ASP A 290 -23.71 -16.49 -10.08
C ASP A 290 -22.51 -15.69 -10.64
N LYS A 291 -21.43 -16.42 -10.99
CA LYS A 291 -20.21 -15.86 -11.59
C LYS A 291 -19.46 -14.87 -10.69
N LEU A 292 -19.64 -14.95 -9.39
CA LEU A 292 -18.91 -14.18 -8.41
C LEU A 292 -17.41 -14.54 -8.47
N VAL A 293 -16.56 -13.53 -8.65
CA VAL A 293 -15.10 -13.65 -8.55
C VAL A 293 -14.58 -12.60 -7.56
N VAL A 294 -13.78 -13.06 -6.62
CA VAL A 294 -13.11 -12.24 -5.61
C VAL A 294 -11.62 -12.22 -5.92
N ILE A 295 -11.09 -11.04 -6.16
CA ILE A 295 -9.67 -10.83 -6.48
C ILE A 295 -9.02 -10.13 -5.28
N LYS A 296 -8.06 -10.80 -4.66
CA LYS A 296 -7.19 -10.19 -3.66
C LYS A 296 -5.87 -9.83 -4.32
N MET A 297 -5.42 -8.60 -4.12
CA MET A 297 -4.23 -8.05 -4.76
C MET A 297 -3.49 -7.08 -3.83
N THR A 298 -2.19 -6.91 -4.05
CA THR A 298 -1.41 -5.82 -3.47
C THR A 298 -1.51 -4.56 -4.33
N TYR A 299 -1.57 -3.41 -3.69
CA TYR A 299 -1.55 -2.10 -4.35
C TYR A 299 -0.12 -1.59 -4.43
N ASN A 300 0.61 -1.95 -5.49
CA ASN A 300 2.04 -1.72 -5.60
C ASN A 300 2.39 -0.29 -6.01
N ILE A 301 1.74 0.25 -7.07
CA ILE A 301 2.13 1.51 -7.69
C ILE A 301 0.91 2.36 -8.00
N ALA A 302 0.88 3.60 -7.52
CA ALA A 302 0.03 4.66 -8.03
C ALA A 302 0.74 5.34 -9.20
N LEU A 303 0.12 5.42 -10.37
CA LEU A 303 0.72 6.11 -11.51
C LEU A 303 0.78 7.63 -11.22
N GLU A 304 1.93 8.25 -11.43
CA GLU A 304 2.08 9.70 -11.31
C GLU A 304 1.24 10.42 -12.39
N LYS A 305 1.27 9.91 -13.61
CA LYS A 305 0.47 10.40 -14.73
C LYS A 305 -0.56 9.35 -15.16
N ARG A 306 -1.83 9.76 -15.28
CA ARG A 306 -2.89 8.86 -15.75
C ARG A 306 -2.73 8.55 -17.23
N VAL A 307 -2.89 7.28 -17.62
CA VAL A 307 -2.86 6.84 -19.01
C VAL A 307 -4.28 6.72 -19.51
N THR A 308 -4.68 7.58 -20.44
CA THR A 308 -6.07 7.64 -20.91
C THR A 308 -6.39 6.51 -21.89
N ARG A 309 -7.68 6.19 -22.04
CA ARG A 309 -8.13 5.25 -23.07
C ARG A 309 -7.71 5.71 -24.46
N GLY A 310 -7.76 7.03 -24.74
CA GLY A 310 -7.34 7.59 -26.02
C GLY A 310 -5.88 7.23 -26.35
N MET A 311 -4.97 7.36 -25.39
CA MET A 311 -3.56 6.97 -25.58
C MET A 311 -3.41 5.47 -25.89
N LEU A 312 -4.18 4.63 -25.20
CA LEU A 312 -4.15 3.17 -25.44
C LEU A 312 -4.69 2.79 -26.84
N LEU A 313 -5.70 3.50 -27.33
CA LEU A 313 -6.25 3.31 -28.68
C LEU A 313 -5.26 3.78 -29.75
N ASP A 314 -4.75 5.02 -29.61
CA ASP A 314 -3.99 5.70 -30.68
C ASP A 314 -2.53 5.27 -30.73
N GLU A 315 -1.89 5.15 -29.59
CA GLU A 315 -0.44 4.90 -29.52
C GLU A 315 -0.13 3.41 -29.37
N MET A 316 -1.06 2.60 -28.81
CA MET A 316 -0.86 1.17 -28.62
C MET A 316 -1.74 0.28 -29.50
N GLY A 317 -2.60 0.86 -30.31
CA GLY A 317 -3.45 0.13 -31.24
C GLY A 317 -4.41 -0.85 -30.58
N ILE A 318 -4.77 -0.63 -29.29
CA ILE A 318 -5.73 -1.49 -28.60
C ILE A 318 -7.11 -1.27 -29.22
N SER A 319 -7.75 -2.35 -29.69
CA SER A 319 -9.02 -2.24 -30.40
C SER A 319 -10.12 -1.60 -29.55
N PRO A 320 -10.89 -0.63 -30.10
CA PRO A 320 -12.03 -0.05 -29.40
C PRO A 320 -13.18 -1.05 -29.19
N THR A 321 -13.24 -2.13 -29.98
CA THR A 321 -14.27 -3.17 -29.93
C THR A 321 -13.97 -4.26 -28.89
N LEU A 322 -12.79 -4.23 -28.29
CA LEU A 322 -12.42 -5.18 -27.24
C LEU A 322 -13.35 -5.00 -26.03
N TYR A 323 -13.56 -6.07 -25.26
CA TYR A 323 -14.26 -5.96 -23.98
C TYR A 323 -13.35 -5.28 -22.94
N TRP A 324 -13.53 -3.98 -22.74
CA TRP A 324 -12.71 -3.14 -21.87
C TRP A 324 -12.95 -3.39 -20.35
N GLY A 325 -13.67 -4.44 -20.01
CA GLY A 325 -13.82 -4.87 -18.63
C GLY A 325 -12.59 -5.63 -18.11
N PHE A 326 -12.09 -6.55 -18.93
CA PHE A 326 -10.93 -7.37 -18.59
C PHE A 326 -10.32 -8.00 -19.84
N PHE A 327 -9.03 -7.80 -20.07
CA PHE A 327 -8.27 -8.43 -21.15
C PHE A 327 -6.78 -8.48 -20.83
N GLN A 328 -6.08 -9.39 -21.52
CA GLN A 328 -4.64 -9.54 -21.37
C GLN A 328 -3.90 -8.45 -22.15
N LEU A 329 -2.86 -7.90 -21.55
CA LEU A 329 -1.92 -6.95 -22.14
C LEU A 329 -0.69 -7.70 -22.64
N THR A 330 -0.10 -7.23 -23.73
CA THR A 330 1.24 -7.64 -24.16
C THR A 330 2.31 -6.97 -23.28
N ASP A 331 3.53 -7.48 -23.29
CA ASP A 331 4.65 -6.87 -22.58
C ASP A 331 4.85 -5.42 -23.03
N SER A 332 4.87 -5.15 -24.33
CA SER A 332 5.03 -3.79 -24.86
C SER A 332 3.90 -2.83 -24.47
N GLN A 333 2.66 -3.31 -24.36
CA GLN A 333 1.54 -2.50 -23.88
C GLN A 333 1.68 -2.17 -22.39
N PHE A 334 2.14 -3.11 -21.60
CA PHE A 334 2.36 -2.89 -20.17
C PHE A 334 3.54 -1.93 -19.94
N ASP A 335 4.65 -2.11 -20.64
CA ASP A 335 5.83 -1.21 -20.57
C ASP A 335 5.47 0.22 -20.98
N TYR A 336 4.63 0.36 -22.02
CA TYR A 336 4.08 1.66 -22.40
C TYR A 336 3.29 2.30 -21.25
N ILE A 337 2.44 1.52 -20.57
CA ILE A 337 1.67 2.01 -19.41
C ILE A 337 2.60 2.48 -18.30
N LEU A 338 3.64 1.72 -17.96
CA LEU A 338 4.64 2.10 -16.96
C LEU A 338 5.34 3.41 -17.32
N LYS A 339 5.83 3.49 -18.56
CA LYS A 339 6.54 4.68 -19.08
C LYS A 339 5.66 5.92 -19.12
N LYS A 340 4.47 5.83 -19.73
CA LYS A 340 3.52 6.97 -19.83
C LYS A 340 2.92 7.35 -18.49
N GLY A 341 2.76 6.37 -17.60
CA GLY A 341 2.34 6.54 -16.22
C GLY A 341 3.41 7.19 -15.34
N LYS A 342 4.62 7.40 -15.84
CA LYS A 342 5.78 7.90 -15.11
C LYS A 342 6.06 7.09 -13.84
N VAL A 343 6.03 5.77 -13.97
CA VAL A 343 6.39 4.89 -12.87
C VAL A 343 7.87 5.08 -12.55
N ASN A 344 8.18 5.26 -11.27
CA ASN A 344 9.56 5.32 -10.82
C ASN A 344 10.22 3.95 -11.00
N GLU A 345 11.36 3.89 -11.68
CA GLU A 345 12.06 2.66 -12.04
C GLU A 345 12.48 1.83 -10.81
N ASN A 346 12.65 2.48 -9.65
CA ASN A 346 12.98 1.77 -8.41
C ASN A 346 11.89 0.77 -7.95
N PHE A 347 10.65 0.85 -8.47
CA PHE A 347 9.60 -0.14 -8.19
C PHE A 347 9.73 -1.41 -9.04
N ILE A 348 10.59 -1.40 -10.07
CA ILE A 348 10.68 -2.46 -11.07
C ILE A 348 12.01 -3.19 -10.90
N ILE A 349 11.94 -4.51 -10.78
CA ILE A 349 13.10 -5.38 -10.78
C ILE A 349 13.07 -6.19 -12.09
N ASP A 350 14.15 -6.17 -12.86
CA ASP A 350 14.30 -6.85 -14.14
C ASP A 350 14.57 -8.38 -14.01
#